data_882ee03792b06c4da744cb4ef420a5f9
#
_entry.id   882ee03792b06c4da744cb4ef420a5f9
#
_cell.length_a   1.000
_cell.length_b   1.000
_cell.length_c   1.000
_cell.angle_alpha   90.00
_cell.angle_beta   90.00
_cell.angle_gamma   90.00
#
_symmetry.space_group_name_H-M   'P 1'
#
loop_
_entity.id
_entity.type
_entity.pdbx_description
1 polymer ?
#
loop_
_entity_poly.entity_id
_entity_poly.type
_entity_poly.pdbx_seq_one_letter_code
_entity_poly.pdbx_strand_id
1 'polypeptide(L)'
;MGSYLNPGNLSFRGSLRSKIYVDKSELICRTNEVLFTEQKYICVSRPRRFGKSMAANMLSAYYDRNENTEELFHNLAISKDKTYKENLNQYDVIKLNMQEFLSMSDTIEEMLGMIRNYLISDFQETFPGVRFRDKQNLIQVMKDVFSYTKCPFIILIDEWDCLFREYKQNKEAQKKYLDFLRAWLKDKDYVALAYMTGILPIKKYGSHSALNMFTEYSMTNPREMAEYFGFTEAEVKKLCQKYNQNFEETQAWYDGYELVAVNGQNKVYYSIYSPKSVVDAMLSGVFDNYWNQTETYEALKAYIRLNFDGLKDAIIQMLAGERIQINTGTFSNDMTSFRGKDDVLTLLIHLGYLSYHWPDKTITIPNKEVSQEYINAISTMDWTEVTASVEASRQLLENLWNMNEDAVAEGIDKAHRKISILQYNNENALSCTINLAFYFAREYYTIIRELPTGKGFADVCFIPRKLHLDKPAIVMELKWDKNVSGAISQIKEKHYVDALKEYHGNLLLVGITYEKSEKKHHCVIEKLCKD
;
A
#
# COMPACT_ATOMS: atom_id res chain seq x y z
N MET A 1 -18.40 -29.29 14.42
CA MET A 1 -17.69 -28.32 13.54
C MET A 1 -18.78 -27.55 12.82
N GLY A 2 -18.96 -26.28 13.14
CA GLY A 2 -19.93 -25.42 12.47
C GLY A 2 -19.32 -24.77 11.23
N SER A 3 -20.14 -24.10 10.42
CA SER A 3 -19.64 -23.38 9.26
C SER A 3 -18.89 -22.09 9.64
N TYR A 4 -19.33 -21.45 10.72
CA TYR A 4 -18.81 -20.17 11.20
C TYR A 4 -18.28 -20.24 12.64
N LEU A 5 -18.74 -21.21 13.43
CA LEU A 5 -18.23 -21.52 14.76
C LEU A 5 -17.27 -22.71 14.67
N ASN A 6 -16.02 -22.49 15.04
CA ASN A 6 -14.94 -23.48 14.96
C ASN A 6 -14.83 -24.08 13.53
N PRO A 7 -14.56 -23.22 12.51
CA PRO A 7 -14.62 -23.65 11.09
C PRO A 7 -13.45 -24.55 10.67
N GLY A 8 -12.51 -24.84 11.58
CA GLY A 8 -11.35 -25.68 11.32
C GLY A 8 -10.20 -24.96 10.62
N ASN A 9 -9.26 -25.76 10.09
CA ASN A 9 -7.95 -25.25 9.66
C ASN A 9 -7.65 -25.44 8.15
N LEU A 10 -8.60 -25.91 7.34
CA LEU A 10 -8.36 -26.24 5.92
C LEU A 10 -7.78 -25.08 5.12
N SER A 11 -8.29 -23.87 5.34
CA SER A 11 -7.81 -22.66 4.64
C SER A 11 -6.36 -22.35 4.98
N PHE A 12 -5.95 -22.50 6.25
CA PHE A 12 -4.56 -22.29 6.65
C PHE A 12 -3.63 -23.40 6.15
N ARG A 13 -4.08 -24.68 6.19
CA ARG A 13 -3.34 -25.79 5.56
C ARG A 13 -3.11 -25.53 4.07
N GLY A 14 -4.10 -25.00 3.36
CA GLY A 14 -3.96 -24.58 1.96
C GLY A 14 -2.89 -23.51 1.78
N SER A 15 -2.85 -22.51 2.67
CA SER A 15 -1.83 -21.47 2.65
C SER A 15 -0.43 -22.02 2.84
N LEU A 16 -0.22 -22.91 3.81
CA LEU A 16 1.08 -23.55 4.08
C LEU A 16 1.57 -24.42 2.92
N ARG A 17 0.66 -25.02 2.14
CA ARG A 17 0.97 -25.84 0.96
C ARG A 17 1.24 -25.02 -0.31
N SER A 18 1.07 -23.70 -0.26
CA SER A 18 1.33 -22.84 -1.40
C SER A 18 2.81 -22.88 -1.78
N LYS A 19 3.12 -22.73 -3.08
CA LYS A 19 4.52 -22.72 -3.58
C LYS A 19 5.37 -21.67 -2.88
N ILE A 20 4.76 -20.54 -2.54
CA ILE A 20 5.37 -19.47 -1.76
C ILE A 20 4.45 -19.21 -0.55
N TYR A 21 4.99 -19.45 0.62
CA TYR A 21 4.42 -19.06 1.90
C TYR A 21 5.49 -18.28 2.67
N VAL A 22 5.13 -17.11 3.17
CA VAL A 22 5.98 -16.29 4.05
C VAL A 22 5.38 -16.33 5.44
N ASP A 23 6.18 -16.75 6.41
CA ASP A 23 5.74 -16.92 7.78
C ASP A 23 5.52 -15.56 8.46
N LYS A 24 4.29 -15.32 8.86
CA LYS A 24 3.84 -14.15 9.63
C LYS A 24 3.25 -14.55 10.99
N SER A 25 3.59 -15.73 11.48
CA SER A 25 3.00 -16.30 12.69
C SER A 25 3.34 -15.52 13.97
N GLU A 26 4.36 -14.66 13.97
CA GLU A 26 4.63 -13.73 15.06
C GLU A 26 3.49 -12.73 15.31
N LEU A 27 2.57 -12.54 14.35
CA LEU A 27 1.30 -11.83 14.60
C LEU A 27 0.52 -12.44 15.77
N ILE A 28 0.62 -13.77 15.95
CA ILE A 28 -0.04 -14.48 17.06
C ILE A 28 0.51 -14.01 18.42
N CYS A 29 1.82 -13.71 18.53
CA CYS A 29 2.39 -13.14 19.75
C CYS A 29 1.63 -11.85 20.14
N ARG A 30 1.39 -10.97 19.16
CA ARG A 30 0.68 -9.71 19.39
C ARG A 30 -0.78 -9.91 19.79
N THR A 31 -1.46 -10.90 19.18
CA THR A 31 -2.84 -11.18 19.57
C THR A 31 -2.90 -11.88 20.93
N ASN A 32 -1.94 -12.74 21.29
CA ASN A 32 -1.84 -13.35 22.60
C ASN A 32 -1.62 -12.32 23.72
N GLU A 33 -0.79 -11.29 23.48
CA GLU A 33 -0.49 -10.24 24.45
C GLU A 33 -1.73 -9.45 24.90
N VAL A 34 -2.74 -9.36 24.04
CA VAL A 34 -3.94 -8.53 24.29
C VAL A 34 -5.19 -9.33 24.68
N LEU A 35 -5.10 -10.67 24.70
CA LEU A 35 -6.22 -11.51 25.16
C LEU A 35 -6.71 -11.06 26.53
N PHE A 36 -8.02 -10.94 26.68
CA PHE A 36 -8.70 -10.55 27.94
C PHE A 36 -8.40 -9.11 28.45
N THR A 37 -7.60 -8.33 27.73
CA THR A 37 -7.31 -6.94 28.09
C THR A 37 -8.30 -5.96 27.45
N GLU A 38 -8.22 -4.68 27.79
CA GLU A 38 -8.97 -3.62 27.12
C GLU A 38 -8.54 -3.44 25.64
N GLN A 39 -7.33 -3.89 25.28
CA GLN A 39 -6.77 -3.86 23.92
C GLN A 39 -7.19 -5.04 23.04
N LYS A 40 -8.05 -5.93 23.54
CA LYS A 40 -8.55 -7.11 22.81
C LYS A 40 -9.32 -6.83 21.51
N TYR A 41 -9.59 -5.57 21.21
CA TYR A 41 -10.29 -5.15 20.00
C TYR A 41 -9.29 -4.61 18.97
N ILE A 42 -8.98 -5.41 17.96
CA ILE A 42 -8.00 -5.11 16.91
C ILE A 42 -8.71 -4.92 15.58
N CYS A 43 -8.44 -3.81 14.87
CA CYS A 43 -8.87 -3.60 13.50
C CYS A 43 -7.68 -3.30 12.61
N VAL A 44 -7.43 -4.15 11.60
CA VAL A 44 -6.33 -4.00 10.65
C VAL A 44 -6.86 -3.61 9.27
N SER A 45 -6.45 -2.44 8.80
CA SER A 45 -6.81 -1.94 7.47
C SER A 45 -5.59 -1.94 6.56
N ARG A 46 -5.65 -2.73 5.47
CA ARG A 46 -4.60 -2.86 4.44
C ARG A 46 -5.24 -2.96 3.06
N PRO A 47 -4.53 -2.58 2.00
CA PRO A 47 -4.99 -2.79 0.63
C PRO A 47 -5.36 -4.24 0.36
N ARG A 48 -6.03 -4.49 -0.75
CA ARG A 48 -6.32 -5.86 -1.19
C ARG A 48 -5.03 -6.65 -1.35
N ARG A 49 -5.09 -7.98 -1.09
CA ARG A 49 -3.99 -8.95 -1.29
C ARG A 49 -2.73 -8.73 -0.44
N PHE A 50 -2.84 -7.96 0.65
CA PHE A 50 -1.77 -7.81 1.65
C PHE A 50 -1.77 -8.91 2.72
N GLY A 51 -2.49 -10.00 2.53
CA GLY A 51 -2.46 -11.16 3.43
C GLY A 51 -3.47 -11.14 4.57
N LYS A 52 -4.45 -10.20 4.61
CA LYS A 52 -5.45 -10.07 5.68
C LYS A 52 -6.22 -11.36 5.97
N SER A 53 -6.83 -11.95 4.94
CA SER A 53 -7.60 -13.20 5.07
C SER A 53 -6.72 -14.40 5.45
N MET A 54 -5.45 -14.42 4.98
CA MET A 54 -4.48 -15.45 5.40
C MET A 54 -4.17 -15.32 6.89
N ALA A 55 -4.00 -14.11 7.41
CA ALA A 55 -3.82 -13.87 8.84
C ALA A 55 -5.04 -14.32 9.65
N ALA A 56 -6.26 -13.98 9.22
CA ALA A 56 -7.49 -14.45 9.87
C ALA A 56 -7.61 -16.00 9.85
N ASN A 57 -7.22 -16.65 8.74
CA ASN A 57 -7.18 -18.11 8.64
C ASN A 57 -6.16 -18.73 9.59
N MET A 58 -4.98 -18.12 9.71
CA MET A 58 -3.92 -18.54 10.64
C MET A 58 -4.38 -18.41 12.09
N LEU A 59 -4.96 -17.26 12.48
CA LEU A 59 -5.49 -17.05 13.83
C LEU A 59 -6.62 -18.04 14.14
N SER A 60 -7.53 -18.29 13.18
CA SER A 60 -8.57 -19.30 13.33
C SER A 60 -7.99 -20.68 13.63
N ALA A 61 -7.05 -21.13 12.81
CA ALA A 61 -6.41 -22.45 13.00
C ALA A 61 -5.61 -22.55 14.30
N TYR A 62 -5.04 -21.44 14.79
CA TYR A 62 -4.26 -21.42 16.02
C TYR A 62 -5.13 -21.50 17.27
N TYR A 63 -6.22 -20.75 17.32
CA TYR A 63 -7.05 -20.65 18.51
C TYR A 63 -8.12 -21.74 18.62
N ASP A 64 -8.60 -22.30 17.50
CA ASP A 64 -9.70 -23.27 17.45
C ASP A 64 -9.38 -24.54 18.23
N ARG A 65 -10.20 -24.82 19.26
CA ARG A 65 -10.01 -25.97 20.15
C ARG A 65 -10.55 -27.31 19.62
N ASN A 66 -11.27 -27.28 18.51
CA ASN A 66 -11.90 -28.51 17.98
C ASN A 66 -10.91 -29.47 17.34
N GLU A 67 -9.75 -28.98 16.91
CA GLU A 67 -8.73 -29.81 16.27
C GLU A 67 -7.34 -29.47 16.83
N ASN A 68 -6.50 -30.49 16.99
CA ASN A 68 -5.09 -30.25 17.31
C ASN A 68 -4.35 -29.81 16.05
N THR A 69 -3.84 -28.59 16.06
CA THR A 69 -3.13 -27.97 14.95
C THR A 69 -1.64 -27.76 15.25
N GLU A 70 -1.08 -28.34 16.31
CA GLU A 70 0.33 -28.18 16.71
C GLU A 70 1.29 -28.48 15.54
N GLU A 71 0.97 -29.51 14.73
CA GLU A 71 1.76 -29.86 13.53
C GLU A 71 1.86 -28.75 12.48
N LEU A 72 0.90 -27.82 12.44
CA LEU A 72 0.89 -26.69 11.48
C LEU A 72 1.80 -25.55 11.93
N PHE A 73 2.05 -25.44 13.23
CA PHE A 73 2.73 -24.29 13.83
C PHE A 73 4.13 -24.61 14.37
N HIS A 74 4.47 -25.88 14.63
CA HIS A 74 5.72 -26.26 15.29
C HIS A 74 7.00 -25.79 14.57
N ASN A 75 6.94 -25.58 13.25
CA ASN A 75 8.05 -25.08 12.44
C ASN A 75 7.96 -23.58 12.13
N LEU A 76 6.91 -22.89 12.59
CA LEU A 76 6.71 -21.48 12.38
C LEU A 76 7.33 -20.65 13.51
N ALA A 77 7.54 -19.36 13.27
CA ALA A 77 8.21 -18.45 14.21
C ALA A 77 7.52 -18.40 15.59
N ILE A 78 6.19 -18.46 15.63
CA ILE A 78 5.39 -18.49 16.87
C ILE A 78 5.78 -19.64 17.82
N SER A 79 6.24 -20.77 17.30
CA SER A 79 6.58 -21.94 18.14
C SER A 79 7.70 -21.66 19.16
N LYS A 80 8.46 -20.59 18.96
CA LYS A 80 9.53 -20.13 19.85
C LYS A 80 9.05 -19.18 20.94
N ASP A 81 7.81 -18.70 20.84
CA ASP A 81 7.23 -17.79 21.83
C ASP A 81 6.73 -18.54 23.06
N LYS A 82 6.92 -17.93 24.24
CA LYS A 82 6.49 -18.50 25.53
C LYS A 82 4.97 -18.72 25.60
N THR A 83 4.19 -17.87 24.96
CA THR A 83 2.72 -17.93 24.99
C THR A 83 2.14 -18.95 24.00
N TYR A 84 2.98 -19.57 23.15
CA TYR A 84 2.56 -20.46 22.07
C TYR A 84 1.67 -21.60 22.58
N LYS A 85 2.17 -22.38 23.55
CA LYS A 85 1.42 -23.56 24.05
C LYS A 85 0.27 -23.19 24.98
N GLU A 86 0.30 -22.02 25.60
CA GLU A 86 -0.74 -21.60 26.51
C GLU A 86 -2.06 -21.30 25.80
N ASN A 87 -1.99 -20.84 24.56
CA ASN A 87 -3.15 -20.38 23.80
C ASN A 87 -3.50 -21.24 22.59
N LEU A 88 -2.60 -22.17 22.18
CA LEU A 88 -2.84 -23.05 21.05
C LEU A 88 -4.03 -23.98 21.33
N ASN A 89 -5.03 -23.91 20.46
CA ASN A 89 -6.26 -24.73 20.51
C ASN A 89 -7.04 -24.62 21.83
N GLN A 90 -7.15 -23.41 22.39
CA GLN A 90 -7.79 -23.22 23.70
C GLN A 90 -9.18 -22.56 23.62
N TYR A 91 -9.63 -22.06 22.46
CA TYR A 91 -10.79 -21.19 22.39
C TYR A 91 -11.83 -21.69 21.38
N ASP A 92 -13.08 -21.28 21.60
CA ASP A 92 -14.10 -21.33 20.54
C ASP A 92 -13.89 -20.13 19.61
N VAL A 93 -13.79 -20.38 18.31
CA VAL A 93 -13.51 -19.38 17.29
C VAL A 93 -14.76 -19.12 16.45
N ILE A 94 -15.18 -17.88 16.37
CA ILE A 94 -16.18 -17.40 15.39
C ILE A 94 -15.42 -16.73 14.27
N LYS A 95 -15.61 -17.17 13.03
CA LYS A 95 -14.98 -16.56 11.85
C LYS A 95 -16.01 -16.26 10.80
N LEU A 96 -16.13 -14.96 10.44
CA LEU A 96 -17.07 -14.45 9.44
C LEU A 96 -16.31 -13.70 8.34
N ASN A 97 -16.75 -13.88 7.11
CA ASN A 97 -16.43 -12.99 5.99
C ASN A 97 -17.68 -12.16 5.68
N MET A 98 -17.64 -10.86 5.96
CA MET A 98 -18.82 -10.00 5.79
C MET A 98 -19.20 -9.81 4.32
N GLN A 99 -18.26 -9.89 3.39
CA GLN A 99 -18.53 -9.84 1.95
C GLN A 99 -19.37 -11.03 1.48
N GLU A 100 -19.16 -12.21 2.05
CA GLU A 100 -19.95 -13.41 1.74
C GLU A 100 -21.42 -13.17 2.07
N PHE A 101 -21.74 -12.72 3.28
CA PHE A 101 -23.11 -12.43 3.71
C PHE A 101 -23.74 -11.29 2.90
N LEU A 102 -22.97 -10.25 2.58
CA LEU A 102 -23.44 -9.16 1.75
C LEU A 102 -23.83 -9.63 0.34
N SER A 103 -23.06 -10.56 -0.22
CA SER A 103 -23.30 -11.10 -1.57
C SER A 103 -24.51 -12.06 -1.63
N MET A 104 -24.94 -12.60 -0.49
CA MET A 104 -26.11 -13.50 -0.38
C MET A 104 -27.40 -12.80 0.04
N SER A 105 -27.39 -11.49 0.20
CA SER A 105 -28.52 -10.71 0.73
C SER A 105 -28.83 -9.50 -0.13
N ASP A 106 -30.10 -9.15 -0.24
CA ASP A 106 -30.57 -7.95 -0.95
C ASP A 106 -30.67 -6.72 -0.03
N THR A 107 -30.76 -6.94 1.28
CA THR A 107 -30.92 -5.88 2.28
C THR A 107 -30.00 -6.09 3.49
N ILE A 108 -29.73 -5.00 4.22
CA ILE A 108 -28.94 -5.08 5.46
C ILE A 108 -29.66 -5.92 6.53
N GLU A 109 -30.96 -5.84 6.63
CA GLU A 109 -31.77 -6.61 7.57
C GLU A 109 -31.64 -8.10 7.31
N GLU A 110 -31.69 -8.51 6.05
CA GLU A 110 -31.49 -9.89 5.63
C GLU A 110 -30.08 -10.36 5.94
N MET A 111 -29.03 -9.59 5.56
CA MET A 111 -27.63 -9.88 5.89
C MET A 111 -27.45 -10.13 7.39
N LEU A 112 -27.92 -9.20 8.23
CA LEU A 112 -27.78 -9.32 9.68
C LEU A 112 -28.64 -10.47 10.24
N GLY A 113 -29.80 -10.75 9.64
CA GLY A 113 -30.64 -11.91 9.94
C GLY A 113 -29.93 -13.23 9.67
N MET A 114 -29.30 -13.36 8.51
CA MET A 114 -28.52 -14.55 8.12
C MET A 114 -27.35 -14.79 9.09
N ILE A 115 -26.54 -13.75 9.40
CA ILE A 115 -25.44 -13.87 10.37
C ILE A 115 -25.95 -14.41 11.71
N ARG A 116 -27.04 -13.84 12.24
CA ARG A 116 -27.63 -14.29 13.51
C ARG A 116 -28.10 -15.74 13.45
N ASN A 117 -28.86 -16.08 12.42
CA ASN A 117 -29.49 -17.41 12.30
C ASN A 117 -28.44 -18.51 12.12
N TYR A 118 -27.42 -18.29 11.28
CA TYR A 118 -26.38 -19.29 11.04
C TYR A 118 -25.52 -19.51 12.28
N LEU A 119 -25.11 -18.44 12.96
CA LEU A 119 -24.39 -18.57 14.23
C LEU A 119 -25.22 -19.25 15.31
N ILE A 120 -26.50 -18.92 15.44
CA ILE A 120 -27.39 -19.57 16.41
C ILE A 120 -27.54 -21.05 16.11
N SER A 121 -27.66 -21.45 14.84
CA SER A 121 -27.69 -22.85 14.43
C SER A 121 -26.41 -23.58 14.83
N ASP A 122 -25.25 -23.01 14.46
CA ASP A 122 -23.93 -23.57 14.80
C ASP A 122 -23.78 -23.75 16.33
N PHE A 123 -24.22 -22.75 17.12
CA PHE A 123 -24.19 -22.85 18.60
C PHE A 123 -25.09 -23.94 19.15
N GLN A 124 -26.31 -24.08 18.64
CA GLN A 124 -27.26 -25.09 19.10
C GLN A 124 -26.77 -26.51 18.76
N GLU A 125 -26.17 -26.68 17.61
CA GLU A 125 -25.60 -27.97 17.19
C GLU A 125 -24.32 -28.33 17.98
N THR A 126 -23.46 -27.34 18.22
CA THR A 126 -22.17 -27.56 18.92
C THR A 126 -22.36 -27.78 20.42
N PHE A 127 -23.36 -27.13 21.04
CA PHE A 127 -23.59 -27.15 22.48
C PHE A 127 -25.00 -27.66 22.86
N PRO A 128 -25.35 -28.91 22.54
CA PRO A 128 -26.70 -29.46 22.79
C PRO A 128 -27.06 -29.53 24.28
N GLY A 129 -26.07 -29.50 25.18
CA GLY A 129 -26.28 -29.48 26.62
C GLY A 129 -26.59 -28.10 27.22
N VAL A 130 -26.54 -27.03 26.44
CA VAL A 130 -26.80 -25.69 26.93
C VAL A 130 -28.30 -25.39 26.95
N ARG A 131 -28.77 -24.89 28.08
CA ARG A 131 -30.13 -24.37 28.18
C ARG A 131 -30.19 -22.92 27.69
N PHE A 132 -30.61 -22.73 26.46
CA PHE A 132 -30.77 -21.41 25.87
C PHE A 132 -32.04 -20.70 26.41
N ARG A 133 -31.87 -19.50 27.00
CA ARG A 133 -32.95 -18.67 27.52
C ARG A 133 -33.76 -18.01 26.39
N ASP A 134 -33.08 -17.59 25.33
CA ASP A 134 -33.67 -17.03 24.11
C ASP A 134 -32.93 -17.56 22.90
N LYS A 135 -33.57 -18.45 22.15
CA LYS A 135 -32.98 -19.13 20.98
C LYS A 135 -32.93 -18.26 19.72
N GLN A 136 -33.53 -17.06 19.74
CA GLN A 136 -33.54 -16.13 18.60
C GLN A 136 -32.58 -14.95 18.79
N ASN A 137 -32.06 -14.77 20.00
CA ASN A 137 -31.16 -13.68 20.33
C ASN A 137 -29.71 -14.17 20.40
N LEU A 138 -28.91 -13.87 19.37
CA LEU A 138 -27.50 -14.28 19.28
C LEU A 138 -26.70 -13.88 20.54
N ILE A 139 -26.86 -12.66 21.04
CA ILE A 139 -26.11 -12.18 22.21
C ILE A 139 -26.48 -13.00 23.46
N GLN A 140 -27.77 -13.38 23.61
CA GLN A 140 -28.19 -14.21 24.73
C GLN A 140 -27.68 -15.65 24.57
N VAL A 141 -27.73 -16.19 23.37
CA VAL A 141 -27.16 -17.53 23.05
C VAL A 141 -25.68 -17.58 23.43
N MET A 142 -24.90 -16.59 23.02
CA MET A 142 -23.46 -16.52 23.36
C MET A 142 -23.22 -16.38 24.87
N LYS A 143 -24.03 -15.58 25.58
CA LYS A 143 -23.94 -15.51 27.05
C LYS A 143 -24.26 -16.83 27.73
N ASP A 144 -25.25 -17.58 27.23
CA ASP A 144 -25.65 -18.86 27.79
C ASP A 144 -24.56 -19.92 27.57
N VAL A 145 -23.95 -19.95 26.36
CA VAL A 145 -22.79 -20.82 26.06
C VAL A 145 -21.59 -20.45 26.93
N PHE A 146 -21.23 -19.18 27.01
CA PHE A 146 -20.12 -18.72 27.87
C PHE A 146 -20.36 -19.05 29.34
N SER A 147 -21.59 -18.86 29.84
CA SER A 147 -21.93 -19.21 31.23
C SER A 147 -21.75 -20.71 31.51
N TYR A 148 -22.04 -21.55 30.52
CA TYR A 148 -21.92 -23.02 30.62
C TYR A 148 -20.47 -23.50 30.47
N THR A 149 -19.78 -23.03 29.41
CA THR A 149 -18.42 -23.51 29.05
C THR A 149 -17.30 -22.82 29.84
N LYS A 150 -17.53 -21.60 30.35
CA LYS A 150 -16.53 -20.69 30.90
C LYS A 150 -15.40 -20.34 29.91
N CYS A 151 -15.57 -20.69 28.64
CA CYS A 151 -14.62 -20.41 27.57
C CYS A 151 -15.14 -19.21 26.76
N PRO A 152 -14.41 -18.08 26.73
CA PRO A 152 -14.76 -16.95 25.90
C PRO A 152 -14.34 -17.18 24.45
N PHE A 153 -14.83 -16.32 23.55
CA PHE A 153 -14.69 -16.49 22.11
C PHE A 153 -13.57 -15.64 21.54
N ILE A 154 -12.88 -16.19 20.55
CA ILE A 154 -12.08 -15.42 19.57
C ILE A 154 -13.00 -15.12 18.39
N ILE A 155 -13.21 -13.83 18.10
CA ILE A 155 -14.13 -13.40 17.04
C ILE A 155 -13.30 -12.74 15.93
N LEU A 156 -13.30 -13.38 14.76
CA LEU A 156 -12.55 -12.97 13.58
C LEU A 156 -13.52 -12.51 12.49
N ILE A 157 -13.42 -11.26 12.07
CA ILE A 157 -14.30 -10.64 11.09
C ILE A 157 -13.45 -10.15 9.91
N ASP A 158 -13.54 -10.84 8.78
CA ASP A 158 -12.86 -10.43 7.55
C ASP A 158 -13.78 -9.57 6.68
N GLU A 159 -13.19 -8.64 5.92
CA GLU A 159 -13.89 -7.69 5.02
C GLU A 159 -14.99 -6.90 5.75
N TRP A 160 -14.73 -6.47 7.01
CA TRP A 160 -15.71 -5.76 7.86
C TRP A 160 -16.30 -4.52 7.17
N ASP A 161 -15.53 -3.89 6.28
CA ASP A 161 -15.86 -2.63 5.61
C ASP A 161 -16.60 -2.80 4.27
N CYS A 162 -16.97 -4.03 3.88
CA CYS A 162 -17.61 -4.31 2.59
C CYS A 162 -18.86 -3.47 2.34
N LEU A 163 -19.70 -3.29 3.37
CA LEU A 163 -20.92 -2.48 3.27
C LEU A 163 -20.62 -1.02 2.91
N PHE A 164 -19.52 -0.45 3.44
CA PHE A 164 -19.12 0.93 3.14
C PHE A 164 -18.57 1.09 1.72
N ARG A 165 -18.02 0.03 1.17
CA ARG A 165 -17.49 0.01 -0.21
C ARG A 165 -18.58 -0.19 -1.26
N GLU A 166 -19.61 -0.98 -0.95
CA GLU A 166 -20.69 -1.29 -1.90
C GLU A 166 -21.93 -0.41 -1.70
N TYR A 167 -22.42 -0.25 -0.48
CA TYR A 167 -23.56 0.59 -0.15
C TYR A 167 -23.14 2.01 0.27
N LYS A 168 -22.30 2.66 -0.55
CA LYS A 168 -21.67 3.96 -0.23
C LYS A 168 -22.66 5.05 0.19
N GLN A 169 -23.83 5.10 -0.44
CA GLN A 169 -24.85 6.14 -0.22
C GLN A 169 -25.85 5.79 0.88
N ASN A 170 -25.99 4.52 1.27
CA ASN A 170 -26.99 4.06 2.22
C ASN A 170 -26.51 4.21 3.67
N LYS A 171 -26.64 5.44 4.21
CA LYS A 171 -26.21 5.77 5.58
C LYS A 171 -27.00 5.03 6.65
N GLU A 172 -28.27 4.71 6.39
CA GLU A 172 -29.11 3.95 7.32
C GLU A 172 -28.63 2.50 7.46
N ALA A 173 -28.36 1.82 6.34
CA ALA A 173 -27.79 0.48 6.36
C ALA A 173 -26.41 0.46 7.06
N GLN A 174 -25.54 1.44 6.76
CA GLN A 174 -24.25 1.57 7.43
C GLN A 174 -24.40 1.74 8.95
N LYS A 175 -25.37 2.53 9.40
CA LYS A 175 -25.64 2.72 10.83
C LYS A 175 -26.15 1.43 11.49
N LYS A 176 -27.13 0.74 10.90
CA LYS A 176 -27.66 -0.55 11.42
C LYS A 176 -26.56 -1.60 11.56
N TYR A 177 -25.66 -1.66 10.59
CA TYR A 177 -24.50 -2.56 10.63
C TYR A 177 -23.56 -2.24 11.78
N LEU A 178 -23.17 -0.98 11.95
CA LEU A 178 -22.31 -0.57 13.05
C LEU A 178 -22.96 -0.77 14.42
N ASP A 179 -24.25 -0.48 14.55
CA ASP A 179 -25.02 -0.71 15.78
C ASP A 179 -25.07 -2.21 16.13
N PHE A 180 -25.20 -3.08 15.12
CA PHE A 180 -25.12 -4.53 15.31
C PHE A 180 -23.74 -4.96 15.84
N LEU A 181 -22.64 -4.55 15.17
CA LEU A 181 -21.28 -4.90 15.61
C LEU A 181 -21.00 -4.39 17.02
N ARG A 182 -21.43 -3.16 17.33
CA ARG A 182 -21.29 -2.58 18.65
C ARG A 182 -22.04 -3.36 19.72
N ALA A 183 -23.32 -3.69 19.47
CA ALA A 183 -24.14 -4.44 20.42
C ALA A 183 -23.60 -5.85 20.67
N TRP A 184 -23.05 -6.46 19.63
CA TRP A 184 -22.49 -7.81 19.68
C TRP A 184 -21.15 -7.88 20.42
N LEU A 185 -20.25 -6.92 20.21
CA LEU A 185 -18.85 -7.01 20.63
C LEU A 185 -18.53 -6.18 21.87
N LYS A 186 -19.11 -4.96 21.98
CA LYS A 186 -18.69 -4.00 23.00
C LYS A 186 -19.09 -4.44 24.42
N ASP A 187 -18.15 -4.34 25.35
CA ASP A 187 -18.34 -4.58 26.79
C ASP A 187 -18.95 -5.97 27.05
N LYS A 188 -18.39 -7.00 26.41
CA LYS A 188 -18.82 -8.39 26.55
C LYS A 188 -17.74 -9.27 27.19
N ASP A 189 -18.08 -9.93 28.29
CA ASP A 189 -17.20 -10.84 29.01
C ASP A 189 -16.90 -12.11 28.19
N TYR A 190 -17.79 -12.46 27.26
CA TYR A 190 -17.59 -13.62 26.38
C TYR A 190 -16.58 -13.35 25.24
N VAL A 191 -16.05 -12.15 25.08
CA VAL A 191 -15.06 -11.82 24.07
C VAL A 191 -13.66 -11.87 24.67
N ALA A 192 -12.82 -12.83 24.26
CA ALA A 192 -11.40 -12.88 24.56
C ALA A 192 -10.59 -12.00 23.60
N LEU A 193 -10.95 -12.03 22.31
CA LEU A 193 -10.37 -11.21 21.24
C LEU A 193 -11.46 -10.92 20.19
N ALA A 194 -11.53 -9.69 19.71
CA ALA A 194 -12.24 -9.34 18.48
C ALA A 194 -11.24 -8.76 17.48
N TYR A 195 -11.01 -9.47 16.40
CA TYR A 195 -10.05 -9.12 15.35
C TYR A 195 -10.79 -8.89 14.04
N MET A 196 -10.71 -7.67 13.52
CA MET A 196 -11.35 -7.30 12.25
C MET A 196 -10.30 -6.96 11.20
N THR A 197 -10.57 -7.33 9.95
CA THR A 197 -9.78 -6.91 8.80
C THR A 197 -10.65 -6.27 7.73
N GLY A 198 -10.06 -5.26 7.06
CA GLY A 198 -10.71 -4.54 5.97
C GLY A 198 -9.70 -3.75 5.14
N ILE A 199 -10.20 -2.95 4.21
CA ILE A 199 -9.41 -2.00 3.42
C ILE A 199 -9.48 -0.62 4.08
N LEU A 200 -10.71 -0.18 4.40
CA LEU A 200 -10.95 1.14 4.98
C LEU A 200 -10.73 1.12 6.49
N PRO A 201 -10.19 2.21 7.05
CA PRO A 201 -10.20 2.43 8.48
C PRO A 201 -11.63 2.62 9.00
N ILE A 202 -11.81 2.47 10.32
CA ILE A 202 -13.12 2.60 10.96
C ILE A 202 -13.67 4.00 10.74
N LYS A 203 -14.90 4.07 10.24
CA LYS A 203 -15.57 5.32 9.93
C LYS A 203 -15.81 6.17 11.17
N LYS A 204 -15.46 7.45 11.07
CA LYS A 204 -15.75 8.46 12.09
C LYS A 204 -17.17 9.03 11.84
N TYR A 205 -18.12 8.71 12.73
CA TYR A 205 -19.45 9.28 12.70
C TYR A 205 -19.60 10.40 13.73
N GLY A 206 -19.81 11.64 13.28
CA GLY A 206 -20.04 12.78 14.16
C GLY A 206 -18.95 12.94 15.24
N SER A 207 -19.36 13.17 16.49
CA SER A 207 -18.47 13.28 17.65
C SER A 207 -18.03 11.92 18.24
N HIS A 208 -18.68 10.80 17.85
CA HIS A 208 -18.41 9.48 18.40
C HIS A 208 -18.37 8.41 17.31
N SER A 209 -17.29 7.63 17.24
CA SER A 209 -17.23 6.42 16.43
C SER A 209 -18.08 5.31 17.09
N ALA A 210 -18.92 4.62 16.30
CA ALA A 210 -19.72 3.50 16.80
C ALA A 210 -18.85 2.34 17.31
N LEU A 211 -17.64 2.17 16.77
CA LEU A 211 -16.66 1.12 17.09
C LEU A 211 -15.40 1.68 17.78
N ASN A 212 -15.57 2.65 18.66
CA ASN A 212 -14.46 3.32 19.36
C ASN A 212 -13.63 2.43 20.30
N MET A 213 -14.11 1.20 20.59
CA MET A 213 -13.37 0.22 21.37
C MET A 213 -12.20 -0.40 20.58
N PHE A 214 -12.22 -0.38 19.24
CA PHE A 214 -11.16 -0.97 18.44
C PHE A 214 -9.91 -0.10 18.37
N THR A 215 -8.75 -0.71 18.60
CA THR A 215 -7.46 -0.15 18.22
C THR A 215 -7.25 -0.39 16.73
N GLU A 216 -7.01 0.69 16.01
CA GLU A 216 -6.91 0.68 14.56
C GLU A 216 -5.46 0.71 14.09
N TYR A 217 -5.14 -0.18 13.15
CA TYR A 217 -3.84 -0.34 12.51
C TYR A 217 -3.98 -0.15 11.00
N SER A 218 -3.86 1.10 10.55
CA SER A 218 -4.11 1.48 9.14
C SER A 218 -2.81 1.72 8.37
N MET A 219 -2.93 2.04 7.06
CA MET A 219 -1.78 2.41 6.23
C MET A 219 -1.08 3.69 6.72
N THR A 220 -1.82 4.62 7.32
CA THR A 220 -1.27 5.87 7.86
C THR A 220 -0.84 5.77 9.32
N ASN A 221 -1.22 4.70 10.01
CA ASN A 221 -0.87 4.45 11.42
C ASN A 221 -0.75 2.93 11.69
N PRO A 222 0.28 2.26 11.14
CA PRO A 222 0.41 0.81 11.22
C PRO A 222 0.88 0.30 12.58
N ARG A 223 1.58 1.13 13.36
CA ARG A 223 2.14 0.80 14.68
C ARG A 223 2.88 -0.55 14.65
N GLU A 224 2.73 -1.36 15.72
CA GLU A 224 3.32 -2.70 15.86
C GLU A 224 2.82 -3.73 14.82
N MET A 225 1.81 -3.42 14.02
CA MET A 225 1.31 -4.29 12.95
C MET A 225 1.96 -4.03 11.58
N ALA A 226 3.01 -3.20 11.52
CA ALA A 226 3.62 -2.77 10.27
C ALA A 226 4.19 -3.92 9.43
N GLU A 227 4.86 -4.89 10.05
CA GLU A 227 5.58 -5.97 9.37
C GLU A 227 4.75 -7.22 9.07
N TYR A 228 3.55 -7.35 9.66
CA TYR A 228 2.76 -8.59 9.54
C TYR A 228 1.90 -8.65 8.27
N PHE A 229 1.76 -7.54 7.56
CA PHE A 229 0.94 -7.44 6.35
C PHE A 229 1.76 -6.87 5.20
N GLY A 230 1.75 -7.58 4.07
CA GLY A 230 2.71 -7.37 3.01
C GLY A 230 4.00 -8.19 3.21
N PHE A 231 4.93 -8.07 2.29
CA PHE A 231 6.27 -8.67 2.44
C PHE A 231 7.29 -7.59 2.79
N THR A 232 8.12 -7.86 3.78
CA THR A 232 9.25 -7.00 4.12
C THR A 232 10.39 -7.16 3.11
N GLU A 233 11.26 -6.16 3.01
CA GLU A 233 12.43 -6.23 2.14
C GLU A 233 13.29 -7.48 2.38
N ALA A 234 13.49 -7.85 3.66
CA ALA A 234 14.28 -9.02 4.02
C ALA A 234 13.66 -10.34 3.52
N GLU A 235 12.32 -10.44 3.55
CA GLU A 235 11.59 -11.60 3.02
C GLU A 235 11.67 -11.65 1.50
N VAL A 236 11.52 -10.50 0.84
CA VAL A 236 11.63 -10.40 -0.63
C VAL A 236 13.04 -10.75 -1.11
N LYS A 237 14.11 -10.28 -0.42
CA LYS A 237 15.48 -10.67 -0.72
C LYS A 237 15.69 -12.19 -0.67
N LYS A 238 15.10 -12.86 0.35
CA LYS A 238 15.15 -14.33 0.45
C LYS A 238 14.41 -15.01 -0.69
N LEU A 239 13.25 -14.47 -1.10
CA LEU A 239 12.49 -14.99 -2.24
C LEU A 239 13.27 -14.81 -3.55
N CYS A 240 13.86 -13.64 -3.80
CA CYS A 240 14.68 -13.38 -4.98
C CYS A 240 15.86 -14.38 -5.07
N GLN A 241 16.55 -14.63 -3.95
CA GLN A 241 17.62 -15.64 -3.88
C GLN A 241 17.10 -17.06 -4.19
N LYS A 242 15.97 -17.46 -3.58
CA LYS A 242 15.37 -18.77 -3.77
C LYS A 242 14.90 -19.04 -5.20
N TYR A 243 14.34 -18.02 -5.85
CA TYR A 243 13.78 -18.10 -7.21
C TYR A 243 14.70 -17.57 -8.30
N ASN A 244 15.93 -17.21 -7.95
CA ASN A 244 16.94 -16.64 -8.87
C ASN A 244 16.41 -15.43 -9.65
N GLN A 245 15.73 -14.51 -8.95
CA GLN A 245 15.20 -13.27 -9.51
C GLN A 245 16.06 -12.08 -9.11
N ASN A 246 16.08 -11.05 -9.96
CA ASN A 246 16.80 -9.82 -9.69
C ASN A 246 16.10 -9.00 -8.61
N PHE A 247 16.78 -8.73 -7.49
CA PHE A 247 16.21 -7.98 -6.37
C PHE A 247 15.94 -6.50 -6.75
N GLU A 248 16.84 -5.85 -7.50
CA GLU A 248 16.70 -4.45 -7.88
C GLU A 248 15.46 -4.23 -8.79
N GLU A 249 15.23 -5.18 -9.72
CA GLU A 249 14.02 -5.16 -10.55
C GLU A 249 12.76 -5.42 -9.69
N THR A 250 12.81 -6.39 -8.78
CA THR A 250 11.71 -6.66 -7.85
C THR A 250 11.36 -5.42 -7.02
N GLN A 251 12.40 -4.71 -6.54
CA GLN A 251 12.24 -3.48 -5.78
C GLN A 251 11.58 -2.38 -6.63
N ALA A 252 12.09 -2.16 -7.84
CA ALA A 252 11.53 -1.12 -8.71
C ALA A 252 10.07 -1.34 -9.09
N TRP A 253 9.66 -2.60 -9.23
CA TRP A 253 8.30 -2.95 -9.61
C TRP A 253 7.31 -2.98 -8.46
N TYR A 254 7.71 -3.45 -7.26
CA TYR A 254 6.76 -3.88 -6.23
C TYR A 254 6.98 -3.30 -4.84
N ASP A 255 8.08 -2.56 -4.61
CA ASP A 255 8.37 -1.86 -3.36
C ASP A 255 7.55 -0.57 -3.23
N GLY A 256 7.78 0.18 -2.18
CA GLY A 256 7.40 1.58 -2.04
C GLY A 256 6.36 1.89 -0.99
N TYR A 257 5.86 0.91 -0.23
CA TYR A 257 5.05 1.20 0.95
C TYR A 257 5.93 1.29 2.19
N GLU A 258 6.16 2.51 2.67
CA GLU A 258 6.89 2.73 3.92
C GLU A 258 5.91 2.67 5.10
N LEU A 259 6.06 1.66 5.96
CA LEU A 259 5.28 1.52 7.17
C LEU A 259 6.18 1.68 8.39
N VAL A 260 5.72 2.45 9.40
CA VAL A 260 6.52 2.76 10.58
C VAL A 260 5.91 2.11 11.81
N ALA A 261 6.64 1.17 12.41
CA ALA A 261 6.33 0.67 13.73
C ALA A 261 6.90 1.62 14.79
N VAL A 262 6.05 2.04 15.70
CA VAL A 262 6.45 2.88 16.84
C VAL A 262 6.30 2.06 18.11
N ASN A 263 7.42 1.81 18.80
CA ASN A 263 7.45 1.13 20.08
C ASN A 263 8.18 2.02 21.11
N GLY A 264 7.39 2.75 21.90
CA GLY A 264 7.92 3.77 22.80
C GLY A 264 8.63 4.88 22.02
N GLN A 265 9.92 5.10 22.30
CA GLN A 265 10.75 6.06 21.59
C GLN A 265 11.39 5.48 20.31
N ASN A 266 11.36 4.18 20.13
CA ASN A 266 11.97 3.50 18.99
C ASN A 266 11.01 3.51 17.80
N LYS A 267 11.54 3.90 16.63
CA LYS A 267 10.84 3.84 15.35
C LYS A 267 11.56 2.87 14.45
N VAL A 268 10.83 1.91 13.93
CA VAL A 268 11.35 0.94 12.95
C VAL A 268 10.60 1.17 11.65
N TYR A 269 11.35 1.41 10.59
CA TYR A 269 10.83 1.64 9.24
C TYR A 269 10.90 0.33 8.45
N TYR A 270 9.78 -0.05 7.87
CA TYR A 270 9.66 -1.21 7.02
C TYR A 270 9.34 -0.79 5.60
N SER A 271 10.15 -1.25 4.65
CA SER A 271 9.81 -1.25 3.23
C SER A 271 8.94 -2.47 2.97
N ILE A 272 7.71 -2.25 2.55
CA ILE A 272 6.68 -3.28 2.38
C ILE A 272 6.31 -3.40 0.91
N TYR A 273 6.29 -4.63 0.42
CA TYR A 273 5.98 -5.01 -0.95
C TYR A 273 4.58 -5.63 -1.06
N SER A 274 3.96 -5.49 -2.24
CA SER A 274 2.71 -6.20 -2.57
C SER A 274 2.96 -7.71 -2.66
N PRO A 275 2.38 -8.55 -1.77
CA PRO A 275 2.62 -10.00 -1.79
C PRO A 275 2.23 -10.66 -3.10
N LYS A 276 1.06 -10.30 -3.66
CA LYS A 276 0.56 -10.91 -4.89
C LYS A 276 1.49 -10.65 -6.06
N SER A 277 1.93 -9.41 -6.24
CA SER A 277 2.82 -9.02 -7.33
C SER A 277 4.18 -9.70 -7.22
N VAL A 278 4.76 -9.73 -6.00
CA VAL A 278 6.02 -10.45 -5.74
C VAL A 278 5.88 -11.95 -6.02
N VAL A 279 4.80 -12.60 -5.52
CA VAL A 279 4.58 -14.04 -5.75
C VAL A 279 4.45 -14.36 -7.24
N ASP A 280 3.68 -13.58 -7.99
CA ASP A 280 3.49 -13.79 -9.42
C ASP A 280 4.80 -13.61 -10.19
N ALA A 281 5.57 -12.57 -9.87
CA ALA A 281 6.89 -12.36 -10.48
C ALA A 281 7.87 -13.50 -10.17
N MET A 282 7.91 -13.97 -8.92
CA MET A 282 8.77 -15.11 -8.53
C MET A 282 8.39 -16.40 -9.27
N LEU A 283 7.09 -16.66 -9.46
CA LEU A 283 6.61 -17.89 -10.08
C LEU A 283 6.66 -17.86 -11.61
N SER A 284 6.41 -16.71 -12.23
CA SER A 284 6.45 -16.53 -13.69
C SER A 284 7.86 -16.28 -14.24
N GLY A 285 8.75 -15.71 -13.42
CA GLY A 285 10.05 -15.20 -13.87
C GLY A 285 9.95 -13.90 -14.67
N VAL A 286 8.80 -13.24 -14.69
CA VAL A 286 8.53 -12.02 -15.46
C VAL A 286 8.16 -10.88 -14.51
N PHE A 287 8.75 -9.72 -14.73
CA PHE A 287 8.37 -8.48 -14.05
C PHE A 287 7.32 -7.75 -14.89
N ASP A 288 6.10 -7.63 -14.36
CA ASP A 288 4.97 -7.02 -15.06
C ASP A 288 4.02 -6.36 -14.05
N ASN A 289 3.01 -5.67 -14.54
CA ASN A 289 1.93 -5.11 -13.73
C ASN A 289 0.92 -6.20 -13.34
N TYR A 290 1.08 -6.75 -12.14
CA TYR A 290 0.14 -7.70 -11.53
C TYR A 290 -0.94 -7.00 -10.69
N TRP A 291 -0.78 -5.71 -10.38
CA TRP A 291 -1.77 -4.91 -9.64
C TRP A 291 -3.10 -4.83 -10.37
N ASN A 292 -3.09 -4.67 -11.71
CA ASN A 292 -4.28 -4.57 -12.54
C ASN A 292 -5.21 -5.79 -12.48
N GLN A 293 -4.71 -6.95 -12.05
CA GLN A 293 -5.53 -8.15 -11.81
C GLN A 293 -6.37 -8.06 -10.53
N THR A 294 -6.20 -7.03 -9.72
CA THR A 294 -6.78 -6.90 -8.37
C THR A 294 -7.68 -5.71 -8.21
N GLU A 295 -7.22 -4.59 -8.70
CA GLU A 295 -7.91 -3.30 -8.76
C GLU A 295 -7.76 -2.78 -10.18
N THR A 296 -8.80 -2.23 -10.74
CA THR A 296 -8.74 -1.65 -12.08
C THR A 296 -8.41 -0.17 -12.00
N TYR A 297 -7.71 0.36 -13.01
CA TYR A 297 -7.52 1.81 -13.16
C TYR A 297 -8.86 2.57 -13.20
N GLU A 298 -9.97 1.90 -13.49
CA GLU A 298 -11.32 2.50 -13.46
C GLU A 298 -11.71 2.96 -12.04
N ALA A 299 -11.33 2.22 -10.99
CA ALA A 299 -11.55 2.65 -9.62
C ALA A 299 -10.73 3.92 -9.29
N LEU A 300 -9.45 3.93 -9.67
CA LEU A 300 -8.58 5.10 -9.52
C LEU A 300 -9.12 6.31 -10.31
N LYS A 301 -9.52 6.10 -11.56
CA LYS A 301 -10.11 7.10 -12.44
C LYS A 301 -11.35 7.76 -11.84
N ALA A 302 -12.22 6.97 -11.19
CA ALA A 302 -13.42 7.51 -10.54
C ALA A 302 -13.08 8.56 -9.47
N TYR A 303 -12.00 8.37 -8.69
CA TYR A 303 -11.56 9.32 -7.67
C TYR A 303 -10.82 10.52 -8.26
N ILE A 304 -9.97 10.30 -9.28
CA ILE A 304 -9.28 11.40 -9.98
C ILE A 304 -10.28 12.34 -10.66
N ARG A 305 -11.37 11.82 -11.20
CA ARG A 305 -12.46 12.59 -11.85
C ARG A 305 -13.19 13.55 -10.91
N LEU A 306 -13.11 13.38 -9.60
CA LEU A 306 -13.68 14.33 -8.64
C LEU A 306 -13.08 15.73 -8.76
N ASN A 307 -11.89 15.83 -9.33
CA ASN A 307 -11.21 17.06 -9.77
C ASN A 307 -11.22 18.18 -8.73
N PHE A 308 -11.00 17.84 -7.46
CA PHE A 308 -10.81 18.84 -6.41
C PHE A 308 -9.61 19.73 -6.74
N ASP A 309 -9.69 20.99 -6.36
CA ASP A 309 -8.62 21.97 -6.59
C ASP A 309 -7.27 21.46 -6.08
N GLY A 310 -6.25 21.50 -6.94
CA GLY A 310 -4.90 20.99 -6.70
C GLY A 310 -4.75 19.45 -6.74
N LEU A 311 -5.82 18.66 -6.99
CA LEU A 311 -5.72 17.21 -7.09
C LEU A 311 -4.93 16.77 -8.33
N LYS A 312 -5.24 17.40 -9.48
CA LYS A 312 -4.55 17.14 -10.75
C LYS A 312 -3.06 17.45 -10.63
N ASP A 313 -2.73 18.61 -10.06
CA ASP A 313 -1.34 19.04 -9.88
C ASP A 313 -0.56 18.08 -8.97
N ALA A 314 -1.18 17.63 -7.86
CA ALA A 314 -0.55 16.67 -6.96
C ALA A 314 -0.24 15.34 -7.66
N ILE A 315 -1.15 14.83 -8.50
CA ILE A 315 -0.93 13.59 -9.25
C ILE A 315 0.19 13.76 -10.28
N ILE A 316 0.21 14.87 -11.01
CA ILE A 316 1.26 15.17 -12.00
C ILE A 316 2.63 15.25 -11.31
N GLN A 317 2.73 15.95 -10.18
CA GLN A 317 3.96 16.06 -9.41
C GLN A 317 4.42 14.69 -8.88
N MET A 318 3.50 13.86 -8.38
CA MET A 318 3.86 12.49 -7.94
C MET A 318 4.30 11.60 -9.10
N LEU A 319 3.71 11.73 -10.29
CA LEU A 319 4.19 11.06 -11.50
C LEU A 319 5.59 11.53 -11.89
N ALA A 320 5.91 12.80 -11.64
CA ALA A 320 7.27 13.34 -11.79
C ALA A 320 8.24 12.82 -10.70
N GLY A 321 7.76 12.13 -9.67
CA GLY A 321 8.56 11.61 -8.56
C GLY A 321 8.68 12.54 -7.36
N GLU A 322 7.87 13.62 -7.32
CA GLU A 322 7.81 14.52 -6.18
C GLU A 322 7.08 13.89 -5.00
N ARG A 323 7.47 14.32 -3.79
CA ARG A 323 6.71 14.07 -2.57
C ARG A 323 5.73 15.21 -2.33
N ILE A 324 4.46 14.87 -2.08
CA ILE A 324 3.40 15.86 -1.86
C ILE A 324 2.99 15.85 -0.40
N GLN A 325 2.97 17.02 0.21
CA GLN A 325 2.46 17.21 1.57
C GLN A 325 0.96 16.94 1.63
N ILE A 326 0.51 16.24 2.68
CA ILE A 326 -0.89 15.87 2.88
C ILE A 326 -1.33 16.03 4.33
N ASN A 327 -2.59 16.41 4.52
CA ASN A 327 -3.25 16.35 5.82
C ASN A 327 -4.27 15.18 5.85
N THR A 328 -3.86 14.06 6.42
CA THR A 328 -4.72 12.86 6.56
C THR A 328 -5.78 13.01 7.65
N GLY A 329 -5.72 14.05 8.48
CA GLY A 329 -6.60 14.25 9.64
C GLY A 329 -8.04 14.66 9.28
N THR A 330 -8.25 15.21 8.09
CA THR A 330 -9.57 15.65 7.60
C THR A 330 -10.42 14.52 7.07
N PHE A 331 -9.81 13.42 6.67
CA PHE A 331 -10.51 12.27 6.11
C PHE A 331 -11.42 11.59 7.15
N SER A 332 -12.69 11.45 6.81
CA SER A 332 -13.70 10.85 7.70
C SER A 332 -13.83 9.34 7.58
N ASN A 333 -12.89 8.68 6.87
CA ASN A 333 -12.92 7.26 6.57
C ASN A 333 -14.19 6.83 5.80
N ASP A 334 -14.62 7.67 4.86
CA ASP A 334 -15.81 7.52 4.03
C ASP A 334 -15.45 7.68 2.56
N MET A 335 -16.08 6.87 1.70
CA MET A 335 -15.83 6.90 0.24
C MET A 335 -16.68 7.93 -0.51
N THR A 336 -17.50 8.71 0.18
CA THR A 336 -18.46 9.65 -0.44
C THR A 336 -18.42 11.07 0.11
N SER A 337 -17.82 11.29 1.27
CA SER A 337 -17.82 12.58 1.97
C SER A 337 -16.45 13.24 1.89
N PHE A 338 -16.04 13.63 0.67
CA PHE A 338 -14.77 14.33 0.45
C PHE A 338 -14.95 15.85 0.56
N ARG A 339 -14.05 16.51 1.28
CA ARG A 339 -14.01 17.97 1.45
C ARG A 339 -12.99 18.64 0.57
N GLY A 340 -12.02 17.89 0.05
CA GLY A 340 -10.95 18.39 -0.78
C GLY A 340 -10.01 17.28 -1.27
N LYS A 341 -8.92 17.69 -1.92
CA LYS A 341 -7.93 16.76 -2.47
C LYS A 341 -7.33 15.82 -1.42
N ASP A 342 -7.09 16.33 -0.20
CA ASP A 342 -6.41 15.56 0.85
C ASP A 342 -7.24 14.35 1.31
N ASP A 343 -8.57 14.47 1.31
CA ASP A 343 -9.46 13.36 1.64
C ASP A 343 -9.40 12.27 0.55
N VAL A 344 -9.41 12.67 -0.74
CA VAL A 344 -9.26 11.73 -1.87
C VAL A 344 -7.90 11.05 -1.83
N LEU A 345 -6.82 11.81 -1.65
CA LEU A 345 -5.47 11.28 -1.57
C LEU A 345 -5.30 10.34 -0.37
N THR A 346 -5.93 10.65 0.78
CA THR A 346 -5.92 9.76 1.94
C THR A 346 -6.66 8.44 1.66
N LEU A 347 -7.80 8.50 0.97
CA LEU A 347 -8.46 7.28 0.52
C LEU A 347 -7.55 6.44 -0.39
N LEU A 348 -6.86 7.08 -1.34
CA LEU A 348 -5.92 6.39 -2.25
C LEU A 348 -4.75 5.73 -1.51
N ILE A 349 -4.32 6.27 -0.34
CA ILE A 349 -3.34 5.58 0.54
C ILE A 349 -3.94 4.26 1.05
N HIS A 350 -5.18 4.28 1.58
CA HIS A 350 -5.81 3.08 2.13
C HIS A 350 -6.13 2.03 1.06
N LEU A 351 -6.43 2.47 -0.17
CA LEU A 351 -6.61 1.58 -1.32
C LEU A 351 -5.29 1.02 -1.88
N GLY A 352 -4.14 1.58 -1.49
CA GLY A 352 -2.81 1.15 -1.94
C GLY A 352 -2.31 1.81 -3.22
N TYR A 353 -2.99 2.85 -3.73
CA TYR A 353 -2.50 3.63 -4.87
C TYR A 353 -1.43 4.65 -4.50
N LEU A 354 -1.30 4.98 -3.20
CA LEU A 354 -0.29 5.91 -2.69
C LEU A 354 0.41 5.32 -1.47
N SER A 355 1.68 5.66 -1.32
CA SER A 355 2.47 5.44 -0.12
C SER A 355 2.47 6.69 0.75
N TYR A 356 2.41 6.52 2.07
CA TYR A 356 2.46 7.60 3.05
C TYR A 356 3.76 7.56 3.83
N HIS A 357 4.48 8.68 3.85
CA HIS A 357 5.72 8.86 4.60
C HIS A 357 5.43 9.60 5.91
N TRP A 358 5.43 8.87 6.98
CA TRP A 358 5.00 9.36 8.29
C TRP A 358 5.82 10.52 8.85
N PRO A 359 7.18 10.57 8.71
CA PRO A 359 7.99 11.61 9.34
C PRO A 359 7.66 13.02 8.83
N ASP A 360 7.51 13.15 7.54
CA ASP A 360 7.32 14.43 6.85
C ASP A 360 5.87 14.65 6.37
N LYS A 361 4.98 13.68 6.63
CA LYS A 361 3.57 13.69 6.23
C LYS A 361 3.39 13.93 4.72
N THR A 362 4.21 13.25 3.93
CA THR A 362 4.14 13.30 2.47
C THR A 362 3.63 12.01 1.88
N ILE A 363 3.25 12.06 0.60
CA ILE A 363 2.81 10.92 -0.19
C ILE A 363 3.57 10.83 -1.50
N THR A 364 3.67 9.61 -2.01
CA THR A 364 4.22 9.30 -3.33
C THR A 364 3.42 8.19 -4.00
N ILE A 365 3.57 8.04 -5.32
CA ILE A 365 3.19 6.81 -6.02
C ILE A 365 4.22 5.75 -5.65
N PRO A 366 3.82 4.57 -5.14
CA PRO A 366 4.75 3.66 -4.48
C PRO A 366 5.78 3.03 -5.43
N ASN A 367 5.37 2.59 -6.62
CA ASN A 367 6.21 1.77 -7.47
C ASN A 367 5.81 1.83 -8.95
N LYS A 368 6.51 1.07 -9.79
CA LYS A 368 6.34 1.08 -11.24
C LYS A 368 4.97 0.54 -11.67
N GLU A 369 4.46 -0.54 -11.06
CA GLU A 369 3.16 -1.10 -11.44
C GLU A 369 1.99 -0.14 -11.12
N VAL A 370 2.00 0.48 -9.95
CA VAL A 370 0.96 1.47 -9.59
C VAL A 370 1.11 2.76 -10.41
N SER A 371 2.33 3.18 -10.72
CA SER A 371 2.58 4.31 -11.63
C SER A 371 1.96 4.08 -13.00
N GLN A 372 2.01 2.85 -13.51
CA GLN A 372 1.38 2.47 -14.78
C GLN A 372 -0.15 2.56 -14.70
N GLU A 373 -0.77 2.21 -13.56
CA GLU A 373 -2.20 2.39 -13.36
C GLU A 373 -2.62 3.86 -13.42
N TYR A 374 -1.80 4.78 -12.86
CA TYR A 374 -2.05 6.22 -13.03
C TYR A 374 -1.97 6.64 -14.50
N ILE A 375 -0.98 6.19 -15.26
CA ILE A 375 -0.86 6.49 -16.69
C ILE A 375 -2.07 5.94 -17.45
N ASN A 376 -2.49 4.70 -17.18
CA ASN A 376 -3.67 4.09 -17.81
C ASN A 376 -4.94 4.90 -17.48
N ALA A 377 -5.11 5.33 -16.24
CA ALA A 377 -6.26 6.14 -15.82
C ALA A 377 -6.31 7.49 -16.54
N ILE A 378 -5.19 8.23 -16.57
CA ILE A 378 -5.12 9.55 -17.19
C ILE A 378 -5.20 9.50 -18.71
N SER A 379 -4.70 8.44 -19.37
CA SER A 379 -4.77 8.29 -20.82
C SER A 379 -6.20 8.18 -21.37
N THR A 380 -7.14 7.74 -20.53
CA THR A 380 -8.58 7.65 -20.84
C THR A 380 -9.39 8.86 -20.37
N MET A 381 -8.71 9.90 -19.87
CA MET A 381 -9.29 11.18 -19.43
C MET A 381 -8.84 12.31 -20.35
N ASP A 382 -9.44 13.52 -20.20
CA ASP A 382 -9.06 14.71 -20.96
C ASP A 382 -7.69 15.31 -20.54
N TRP A 383 -6.75 14.46 -20.14
CA TRP A 383 -5.39 14.84 -19.77
C TRP A 383 -4.41 14.57 -20.92
N THR A 384 -4.86 14.84 -22.14
CA THR A 384 -4.13 14.58 -23.40
C THR A 384 -2.72 15.14 -23.41
N GLU A 385 -2.49 16.30 -22.76
CA GLU A 385 -1.18 16.95 -22.69
C GLU A 385 -0.17 16.16 -21.86
N VAL A 386 -0.60 15.63 -20.71
CA VAL A 386 0.27 14.83 -19.83
C VAL A 386 0.59 13.49 -20.49
N THR A 387 -0.43 12.83 -21.05
CA THR A 387 -0.28 11.55 -21.77
C THR A 387 0.69 11.70 -22.94
N ALA A 388 0.52 12.74 -23.76
CA ALA A 388 1.40 12.99 -24.90
C ALA A 388 2.84 13.33 -24.48
N SER A 389 3.05 13.92 -23.28
CA SER A 389 4.39 14.17 -22.74
C SER A 389 5.07 12.85 -22.32
N VAL A 390 4.31 11.96 -21.67
CA VAL A 390 4.82 10.63 -21.27
C VAL A 390 5.15 9.78 -22.50
N GLU A 391 4.30 9.76 -23.53
CA GLU A 391 4.55 9.03 -24.79
C GLU A 391 5.78 9.55 -25.54
N ALA A 392 5.98 10.87 -25.54
CA ALA A 392 7.15 11.49 -26.18
C ALA A 392 8.47 11.23 -25.42
N SER A 393 8.40 10.79 -24.16
CA SER A 393 9.57 10.67 -23.30
C SER A 393 10.56 9.60 -23.76
N ARG A 394 10.09 8.57 -24.49
CA ARG A 394 10.97 7.55 -25.09
C ARG A 394 11.88 8.18 -26.14
N GLN A 395 11.33 8.93 -27.07
CA GLN A 395 12.09 9.58 -28.13
C GLN A 395 13.05 10.62 -27.56
N LEU A 396 12.63 11.32 -26.51
CA LEU A 396 13.49 12.29 -25.84
C LEU A 396 14.72 11.63 -25.20
N LEU A 397 14.53 10.46 -24.57
CA LEU A 397 15.62 9.69 -23.98
C LEU A 397 16.57 9.15 -25.07
N GLU A 398 16.06 8.69 -26.20
CA GLU A 398 16.86 8.27 -27.35
C GLU A 398 17.70 9.45 -27.91
N ASN A 399 17.10 10.63 -28.03
CA ASN A 399 17.81 11.84 -28.45
C ASN A 399 18.93 12.21 -27.47
N LEU A 400 18.69 12.04 -26.17
CA LEU A 400 19.69 12.28 -25.13
C LEU A 400 20.89 11.30 -25.25
N TRP A 401 20.63 10.01 -25.46
CA TRP A 401 21.70 9.01 -25.69
C TRP A 401 22.52 9.29 -26.95
N ASN A 402 21.88 9.84 -27.98
CA ASN A 402 22.52 10.23 -29.23
C ASN A 402 23.15 11.62 -29.16
N MET A 403 23.16 12.28 -28.00
CA MET A 403 23.70 13.60 -27.76
C MET A 403 23.16 14.70 -28.72
N ASN A 404 21.88 14.57 -29.08
CA ASN A 404 21.19 15.54 -29.94
C ASN A 404 20.62 16.69 -29.11
N GLU A 405 21.44 17.69 -28.84
CA GLU A 405 21.14 18.84 -27.96
C GLU A 405 19.88 19.60 -28.38
N ASP A 406 19.76 19.91 -29.68
CA ASP A 406 18.61 20.65 -30.20
C ASP A 406 17.29 19.86 -30.06
N ALA A 407 17.30 18.56 -30.36
CA ALA A 407 16.14 17.71 -30.22
C ALA A 407 15.75 17.49 -28.76
N VAL A 408 16.73 17.44 -27.83
CA VAL A 408 16.47 17.38 -26.40
C VAL A 408 15.83 18.68 -25.92
N ALA A 409 16.38 19.83 -26.27
CA ALA A 409 15.84 21.15 -25.92
C ALA A 409 14.40 21.32 -26.46
N GLU A 410 14.18 20.99 -27.74
CA GLU A 410 12.84 21.07 -28.37
C GLU A 410 11.84 20.11 -27.70
N GLY A 411 12.27 18.89 -27.35
CA GLY A 411 11.43 17.91 -26.66
C GLY A 411 10.99 18.40 -25.28
N ILE A 412 11.89 19.03 -24.53
CA ILE A 412 11.59 19.66 -23.24
C ILE A 412 10.65 20.85 -23.41
N ASP A 413 10.87 21.70 -24.44
CA ASP A 413 9.95 22.79 -24.78
C ASP A 413 8.53 22.30 -25.07
N LYS A 414 8.41 21.20 -25.80
CA LYS A 414 7.12 20.57 -26.09
C LYS A 414 6.45 20.06 -24.81
N ALA A 415 7.23 19.39 -23.93
CA ALA A 415 6.74 18.93 -22.64
C ALA A 415 6.28 20.10 -21.76
N HIS A 416 7.09 21.17 -21.67
CA HIS A 416 6.76 22.38 -20.91
C HIS A 416 5.47 23.04 -21.40
N ARG A 417 5.32 23.25 -22.71
CA ARG A 417 4.13 23.88 -23.29
C ARG A 417 2.85 23.07 -23.06
N LYS A 418 2.96 21.76 -22.99
CA LYS A 418 1.85 20.85 -22.74
C LYS A 418 1.46 20.78 -21.26
N ILE A 419 2.39 21.03 -20.35
CA ILE A 419 2.16 21.01 -18.89
C ILE A 419 1.93 22.45 -18.38
N SER A 420 1.04 23.19 -19.02
CA SER A 420 0.74 24.59 -18.68
C SER A 420 0.18 24.82 -17.26
N ILE A 421 -0.15 23.75 -16.54
CA ILE A 421 -0.73 23.75 -15.19
C ILE A 421 0.34 24.07 -14.13
N LEU A 422 1.61 23.72 -14.36
CA LEU A 422 2.68 24.10 -13.46
C LEU A 422 3.06 25.56 -13.70
N GLN A 423 2.87 26.40 -12.67
CA GLN A 423 3.39 27.75 -12.73
C GLN A 423 4.91 27.70 -12.85
N TYR A 424 5.40 27.94 -14.07
CA TYR A 424 6.82 27.80 -14.44
C TYR A 424 7.57 29.06 -14.02
N ASN A 425 7.97 29.11 -12.75
CA ASN A 425 8.56 30.30 -12.14
C ASN A 425 9.83 30.04 -11.31
N ASN A 426 10.30 28.79 -11.23
CA ASN A 426 11.49 28.43 -10.46
C ASN A 426 12.15 27.11 -10.93
N GLU A 427 13.32 26.76 -10.35
CA GLU A 427 14.07 25.53 -10.63
C GLU A 427 13.28 24.25 -10.29
N ASN A 428 12.39 24.28 -9.29
CA ASN A 428 11.57 23.12 -8.94
C ASN A 428 10.55 22.77 -10.03
N ALA A 429 9.92 23.78 -10.64
CA ALA A 429 9.00 23.59 -11.76
C ALA A 429 9.75 23.04 -12.99
N LEU A 430 10.97 23.52 -13.25
CA LEU A 430 11.85 22.98 -14.29
C LEU A 430 12.19 21.50 -13.99
N SER A 431 12.60 21.18 -12.78
CA SER A 431 12.88 19.80 -12.36
C SER A 431 11.67 18.87 -12.55
N CYS A 432 10.48 19.30 -12.19
CA CYS A 432 9.25 18.52 -12.41
C CYS A 432 9.00 18.26 -13.90
N THR A 433 9.14 19.29 -14.75
CA THR A 433 8.99 19.16 -16.20
C THR A 433 10.01 18.19 -16.80
N ILE A 434 11.27 18.26 -16.38
CA ILE A 434 12.33 17.33 -16.82
C ILE A 434 12.01 15.89 -16.41
N ASN A 435 11.58 15.66 -15.18
CA ASN A 435 11.25 14.32 -14.71
C ASN A 435 10.07 13.69 -15.47
N LEU A 436 9.07 14.50 -15.88
CA LEU A 436 7.98 14.02 -16.73
C LEU A 436 8.44 13.82 -18.19
N ALA A 437 9.23 14.74 -18.71
CA ALA A 437 9.76 14.64 -20.05
C ALA A 437 10.63 13.38 -20.22
N PHE A 438 11.36 12.97 -19.17
CA PHE A 438 12.13 11.74 -19.13
C PHE A 438 11.45 10.60 -18.35
N TYR A 439 10.13 10.57 -18.29
CA TYR A 439 9.38 9.53 -17.57
C TYR A 439 9.85 8.11 -17.92
N PHE A 440 10.12 7.86 -19.20
CA PHE A 440 10.53 6.56 -19.74
C PHE A 440 11.94 6.14 -19.28
N ALA A 441 12.78 7.08 -18.83
CA ALA A 441 14.10 6.77 -18.29
C ALA A 441 14.05 5.80 -17.11
N ARG A 442 12.94 5.74 -16.38
CA ARG A 442 12.73 4.81 -15.25
C ARG A 442 12.77 3.33 -15.66
N GLU A 443 12.65 3.00 -16.92
CA GLU A 443 12.84 1.63 -17.39
C GLU A 443 14.31 1.21 -17.34
N TYR A 444 15.22 2.12 -17.61
CA TYR A 444 16.65 1.87 -17.77
C TYR A 444 17.47 2.31 -16.56
N TYR A 445 16.96 3.27 -15.78
CA TYR A 445 17.72 3.98 -14.78
C TYR A 445 17.03 4.00 -13.41
N THR A 446 17.87 4.03 -12.37
CA THR A 446 17.49 4.58 -11.06
C THR A 446 17.71 6.09 -11.13
N ILE A 447 16.63 6.86 -10.97
CA ILE A 447 16.69 8.32 -11.02
C ILE A 447 16.89 8.83 -9.59
N ILE A 448 17.99 9.55 -9.37
CA ILE A 448 18.31 10.18 -8.07
C ILE A 448 18.25 11.69 -8.26
N ARG A 449 17.49 12.35 -7.41
CA ARG A 449 17.42 13.82 -7.32
C ARG A 449 18.31 14.28 -6.18
N GLU A 450 18.94 15.43 -6.36
CA GLU A 450 19.85 16.01 -5.36
C GLU A 450 20.90 14.99 -4.89
N LEU A 451 21.57 14.31 -5.84
CA LEU A 451 22.64 13.37 -5.51
C LEU A 451 23.74 14.08 -4.74
N PRO A 452 24.03 13.71 -3.48
CA PRO A 452 25.12 14.30 -2.73
C PRO A 452 26.47 14.02 -3.40
N THR A 453 27.23 15.06 -3.65
CA THR A 453 28.58 15.00 -4.20
C THR A 453 29.53 15.78 -3.29
N GLY A 454 30.82 15.53 -3.36
CA GLY A 454 31.77 16.05 -2.38
C GLY A 454 31.74 17.57 -2.11
N LYS A 455 31.20 18.39 -3.02
CA LYS A 455 31.10 19.85 -2.90
C LYS A 455 29.71 20.43 -3.23
N GLY A 456 28.67 19.60 -3.29
CA GLY A 456 27.29 20.03 -3.57
C GLY A 456 26.37 18.89 -3.95
N PHE A 457 25.26 19.23 -4.62
CA PHE A 457 24.27 18.26 -5.08
C PHE A 457 24.11 18.39 -6.60
N ALA A 458 24.05 17.29 -7.32
CA ALA A 458 23.60 17.27 -8.71
C ALA A 458 22.08 17.23 -8.75
N ASP A 459 21.46 18.08 -9.58
CA ASP A 459 20.00 18.25 -9.57
C ASP A 459 19.27 16.95 -9.92
N VAL A 460 19.73 16.24 -10.97
CA VAL A 460 19.16 14.94 -11.37
C VAL A 460 20.24 14.02 -11.91
N CYS A 461 20.28 12.78 -11.43
CA CYS A 461 21.18 11.75 -11.92
C CYS A 461 20.40 10.53 -12.39
N PHE A 462 20.75 10.00 -13.56
CA PHE A 462 20.25 8.74 -14.08
C PHE A 462 21.35 7.69 -13.97
N ILE A 463 21.18 6.74 -13.05
CA ILE A 463 22.15 5.66 -12.82
C ILE A 463 21.63 4.40 -13.50
N PRO A 464 22.36 3.82 -14.48
CA PRO A 464 21.93 2.62 -15.17
C PRO A 464 21.68 1.47 -14.20
N ARG A 465 20.57 0.77 -14.39
CA ARG A 465 20.31 -0.47 -13.64
C ARG A 465 21.23 -1.58 -14.13
N LYS A 466 21.49 -2.58 -13.30
CA LYS A 466 22.41 -3.69 -13.63
C LYS A 466 22.14 -4.38 -14.96
N LEU A 467 20.88 -4.46 -15.38
CA LEU A 467 20.49 -5.04 -16.68
C LEU A 467 20.72 -4.11 -17.87
N HIS A 468 21.07 -2.84 -17.63
CA HIS A 468 21.19 -1.80 -18.65
C HIS A 468 22.52 -1.04 -18.53
N LEU A 469 23.60 -1.73 -18.13
CA LEU A 469 24.94 -1.14 -18.01
C LEU A 469 25.56 -0.72 -19.36
N ASP A 470 24.92 -1.12 -20.47
CA ASP A 470 25.21 -0.64 -21.83
C ASP A 470 24.78 0.83 -22.04
N LYS A 471 23.89 1.35 -21.20
CA LYS A 471 23.44 2.75 -21.27
C LYS A 471 24.39 3.66 -20.49
N PRO A 472 24.57 4.93 -20.96
CA PRO A 472 25.40 5.89 -20.23
C PRO A 472 24.76 6.28 -18.89
N ALA A 473 25.56 6.45 -17.85
CA ALA A 473 25.12 7.21 -16.69
C ALA A 473 24.97 8.69 -17.08
N ILE A 474 24.04 9.41 -16.46
CA ILE A 474 23.74 10.80 -16.86
C ILE A 474 23.69 11.67 -15.61
N VAL A 475 24.39 12.80 -15.63
CA VAL A 475 24.34 13.85 -14.62
C VAL A 475 23.76 15.10 -15.26
N MET A 476 22.64 15.57 -14.72
CA MET A 476 21.97 16.77 -15.20
C MET A 476 22.09 17.90 -14.18
N GLU A 477 22.41 19.08 -14.65
CA GLU A 477 22.34 20.33 -13.90
C GLU A 477 21.33 21.26 -14.57
N LEU A 478 20.40 21.77 -13.77
CA LEU A 478 19.30 22.61 -14.21
C LEU A 478 19.58 24.07 -13.86
N LYS A 479 19.34 24.99 -14.77
CA LYS A 479 19.48 26.41 -14.52
C LYS A 479 18.24 27.17 -14.96
N TRP A 480 17.86 28.11 -14.17
CA TRP A 480 16.75 29.02 -14.45
C TRP A 480 17.30 30.40 -14.78
N ASP A 481 17.03 30.87 -15.99
CA ASP A 481 17.42 32.22 -16.47
C ASP A 481 18.93 32.51 -16.34
N LYS A 482 19.78 31.49 -16.61
CA LYS A 482 21.24 31.55 -16.56
C LYS A 482 21.84 30.85 -17.78
N ASN A 483 23.12 31.16 -18.06
CA ASN A 483 23.82 30.57 -19.20
C ASN A 483 24.02 29.04 -19.03
N VAL A 484 23.72 28.27 -20.07
CA VAL A 484 23.81 26.82 -20.11
C VAL A 484 25.24 26.30 -19.96
N SER A 485 26.25 27.01 -20.47
CA SER A 485 27.66 26.62 -20.32
C SER A 485 28.14 26.63 -18.86
N GLY A 486 27.51 27.43 -18.00
CA GLY A 486 27.74 27.44 -16.56
C GLY A 486 27.27 26.17 -15.86
N ALA A 487 26.28 25.45 -16.39
CA ALA A 487 25.80 24.21 -15.82
C ALA A 487 26.85 23.08 -15.95
N ILE A 488 27.45 22.91 -17.13
CA ILE A 488 28.51 21.91 -17.35
C ILE A 488 29.77 22.24 -16.52
N SER A 489 30.18 23.52 -16.49
CA SER A 489 31.29 23.95 -15.64
C SER A 489 31.05 23.62 -14.17
N GLN A 490 29.84 23.83 -13.67
CA GLN A 490 29.44 23.51 -12.29
C GLN A 490 29.53 22.00 -11.99
N ILE A 491 29.10 21.13 -12.92
CA ILE A 491 29.24 19.68 -12.78
C ILE A 491 30.70 19.28 -12.61
N LYS A 492 31.61 19.87 -13.42
CA LYS A 492 33.04 19.61 -13.39
C LYS A 492 33.70 20.16 -12.11
N GLU A 493 33.43 21.41 -11.75
CA GLU A 493 34.03 22.08 -10.58
C GLU A 493 33.63 21.46 -9.24
N LYS A 494 32.39 21.01 -9.12
CA LYS A 494 31.86 20.40 -7.90
C LYS A 494 32.15 18.90 -7.77
N HIS A 495 32.92 18.33 -8.71
CA HIS A 495 33.32 16.92 -8.70
C HIS A 495 32.14 15.94 -8.61
N TYR A 496 31.03 16.24 -9.28
CA TYR A 496 29.84 15.34 -9.33
C TYR A 496 30.20 13.98 -9.92
N VAL A 497 31.22 13.95 -10.78
CA VAL A 497 31.77 12.76 -11.44
C VAL A 497 32.39 11.78 -10.44
N ASP A 498 32.93 12.26 -9.31
CA ASP A 498 33.60 11.41 -8.32
C ASP A 498 32.65 10.42 -7.64
N ALA A 499 31.35 10.77 -7.52
CA ALA A 499 30.33 9.87 -6.99
C ALA A 499 29.97 8.74 -7.96
N LEU A 500 30.33 8.86 -9.25
CA LEU A 500 30.00 7.94 -10.34
C LEU A 500 31.23 7.33 -11.00
N LYS A 501 32.34 7.16 -10.25
CA LYS A 501 33.63 6.64 -10.77
C LYS A 501 33.52 5.30 -11.48
N GLU A 502 32.62 4.44 -11.07
CA GLU A 502 32.36 3.14 -11.70
C GLU A 502 31.78 3.23 -13.13
N TYR A 503 31.19 4.38 -13.49
CA TYR A 503 30.63 4.65 -14.84
C TYR A 503 31.59 5.46 -15.73
N HIS A 504 32.84 5.68 -15.33
CA HIS A 504 33.83 6.43 -16.12
C HIS A 504 34.01 5.81 -17.51
N GLY A 505 33.90 6.64 -18.54
CA GLY A 505 33.95 6.25 -19.96
C GLY A 505 32.59 6.00 -20.61
N ASN A 506 31.50 5.92 -19.83
CA ASN A 506 30.13 5.89 -20.31
C ASN A 506 29.25 6.84 -19.47
N LEU A 507 29.65 8.09 -19.37
CA LEU A 507 28.99 9.13 -18.57
C LEU A 507 28.68 10.35 -19.45
N LEU A 508 27.45 10.82 -19.43
CA LEU A 508 27.01 12.07 -20.05
C LEU A 508 26.80 13.15 -19.00
N LEU A 509 27.36 14.32 -19.26
CA LEU A 509 27.13 15.55 -18.50
C LEU A 509 26.14 16.40 -19.29
N VAL A 510 25.02 16.78 -18.67
CA VAL A 510 23.91 17.47 -19.36
C VAL A 510 23.59 18.76 -18.61
N GLY A 511 23.73 19.87 -19.29
CA GLY A 511 23.28 21.17 -18.82
C GLY A 511 21.96 21.55 -19.49
N ILE A 512 20.94 21.87 -18.71
CA ILE A 512 19.65 22.36 -19.22
C ILE A 512 19.35 23.69 -18.57
N THR A 513 19.02 24.70 -19.39
CA THR A 513 18.54 25.99 -18.89
C THR A 513 17.24 26.38 -19.56
N TYR A 514 16.39 27.09 -18.82
CA TYR A 514 15.23 27.79 -19.36
C TYR A 514 15.52 29.29 -19.41
N GLU A 515 15.43 29.85 -20.58
CA GLU A 515 15.59 31.30 -20.79
C GLU A 515 14.22 32.00 -20.86
N LYS A 516 13.93 32.80 -19.85
CA LYS A 516 12.62 33.44 -19.67
C LYS A 516 12.31 34.46 -20.78
N SER A 517 13.34 35.16 -21.29
CA SER A 517 13.18 36.17 -22.35
C SER A 517 12.73 35.55 -23.68
N GLU A 518 13.26 34.40 -24.04
CA GLU A 518 12.94 33.68 -25.26
C GLU A 518 11.84 32.61 -25.07
N LYS A 519 11.52 32.26 -23.80
CA LYS A 519 10.62 31.17 -23.42
C LYS A 519 11.03 29.84 -24.03
N LYS A 520 12.35 29.55 -24.01
CA LYS A 520 12.95 28.36 -24.60
C LYS A 520 13.90 27.69 -23.65
N HIS A 521 14.03 26.36 -23.85
CA HIS A 521 15.10 25.59 -23.23
C HIS A 521 16.32 25.51 -24.13
N HIS A 522 17.49 25.46 -23.50
CA HIS A 522 18.76 25.16 -24.15
C HIS A 522 19.37 23.96 -23.45
N CYS A 523 20.00 23.09 -24.22
CA CYS A 523 20.65 21.88 -23.75
C CYS A 523 22.08 21.83 -24.28
N VAL A 524 23.01 21.41 -23.43
CA VAL A 524 24.39 21.07 -23.82
C VAL A 524 24.72 19.71 -23.23
N ILE A 525 25.31 18.83 -24.04
CA ILE A 525 25.61 17.46 -23.67
C ILE A 525 27.09 17.20 -23.93
N GLU A 526 27.85 16.83 -22.91
CA GLU A 526 29.24 16.42 -23.04
C GLU A 526 29.42 14.96 -22.60
N LYS A 527 30.17 14.19 -23.38
CA LYS A 527 30.57 12.85 -22.98
C LYS A 527 31.89 12.91 -22.23
N LEU A 528 31.94 12.34 -21.04
CA LEU A 528 33.18 12.20 -20.30
C LEU A 528 33.95 11.00 -20.85
N CYS A 529 35.06 11.29 -21.53
CA CYS A 529 36.01 10.24 -22.00
C CYS A 529 36.88 9.78 -20.83
N LYS A 530 37.29 8.52 -20.82
CA LYS A 530 38.39 8.06 -19.95
C LYS A 530 39.68 8.75 -20.42
N ASP A 531 40.33 9.48 -19.51
CA ASP A 531 41.75 9.81 -19.67
C ASP A 531 42.61 8.55 -19.57
#